data_193167c37242f0c8c0ebaf372be51f5a
#
_entry.id   193167c37242f0c8c0ebaf372be51f5a
#
_cell.length_a   1.000
_cell.length_b   1.000
_cell.length_c   1.000
_cell.angle_alpha   90.00
_cell.angle_beta   90.00
_cell.angle_gamma   90.00
#
_symmetry.space_group_name_H-M   'P 1'
#
loop_
_entity.id
_entity.type
_entity.pdbx_description
1 polymer ?
#
loop_
_entity_poly.entity_id
_entity_poly.type
_entity_poly.pdbx_seq_one_letter_code
_entity_poly.pdbx_strand_id
1 'polypeptide(L)'
;MSLASEITRFMRSRWGHAWDFHSYTGSMVAGFIQSMQQCTAGSEVRCLHGCNEHSLAVASLAGWQLFERAFVIAVTSGMLDEFRGTLSNLKRAAAPGLIVCADSPDSTWFAFQGTMDADNDSRQVIAARGLRHVFIRKVEEVGARLEEAFAMLAERSEPVFILATQGVLESRPARALQVKLPALAQPTPAPSPSATQSAALDEAMRLINTQPLHILWLCGQLSADQRARVQRIARRAGIALADSITQPGSIGPYQHSDPLPNYLGPLSLYGFSRRVYKFMHTDHEMNGADSQCVFFLKSKVDQAATPFSEGKLKRQLKVVQVNHNPRHISPFTDLALDLPLDTFLACVESRLDVDASVLREREAKLAAMQTVQETVPTDHIHTTPMTANYFFHRLGALVRELIEQEDYRYIGVYDVGRCGISAVRNVPRTGPGFSGWYGRALMGDALAALPYIAVTGAQNVLAFVGDGARALVPDIEARLAAGLARDPLGARKNVTLFYLTNGVLSLIQTYLDKRYAHNGAVQVAVPSLRGAPPHERIGSISLHRERLGDFDKDALHAALTEPGRLNMFDVLLAHNSEGDGLSLVSETTWNRQ
;
A
#
# COMPACT_ATOMS: atom_id res chain seq x y z
N MET A 1 12.65 -28.28 -21.92
CA MET A 1 12.27 -27.05 -21.20
C MET A 1 11.51 -27.47 -19.95
N SER A 2 11.77 -26.86 -18.82
CA SER A 2 11.10 -27.15 -17.53
C SER A 2 9.90 -26.21 -17.31
N LEU A 3 9.06 -26.55 -16.34
CA LEU A 3 7.95 -25.68 -15.89
C LEU A 3 8.49 -24.27 -15.54
N ALA A 4 9.63 -24.17 -14.85
CA ALA A 4 10.27 -22.90 -14.51
C ALA A 4 10.65 -22.07 -15.77
N SER A 5 11.15 -22.73 -16.83
CA SER A 5 11.50 -22.01 -18.06
C SER A 5 10.29 -21.45 -18.79
N GLU A 6 9.15 -22.16 -18.79
CA GLU A 6 7.92 -21.67 -19.41
C GLU A 6 7.29 -20.52 -18.62
N ILE A 7 7.28 -20.60 -17.29
CA ILE A 7 6.86 -19.48 -16.42
C ILE A 7 7.73 -18.25 -16.67
N THR A 8 9.05 -18.42 -16.70
CA THR A 8 9.99 -17.31 -16.97
C THR A 8 9.74 -16.69 -18.34
N ARG A 9 9.51 -17.52 -19.37
CA ARG A 9 9.18 -17.06 -20.73
C ARG A 9 7.89 -16.25 -20.77
N PHE A 10 6.84 -16.72 -20.08
CA PHE A 10 5.56 -16.01 -19.97
C PHE A 10 5.73 -14.67 -19.23
N MET A 11 6.35 -14.67 -18.06
CA MET A 11 6.55 -13.45 -17.28
C MET A 11 7.36 -12.41 -18.06
N ARG A 12 8.42 -12.82 -18.75
CA ARG A 12 9.19 -11.92 -19.63
C ARG A 12 8.37 -11.38 -20.79
N SER A 13 7.51 -12.18 -21.39
CA SER A 13 6.68 -11.73 -22.51
C SER A 13 5.67 -10.65 -22.10
N ARG A 14 5.22 -10.65 -20.83
CA ARG A 14 4.18 -9.74 -20.32
C ARG A 14 4.74 -8.51 -19.63
N TRP A 15 5.79 -8.67 -18.82
CA TRP A 15 6.34 -7.62 -17.96
C TRP A 15 7.82 -7.33 -18.22
N GLY A 16 8.43 -7.94 -19.24
CA GLY A 16 9.87 -7.77 -19.50
C GLY A 16 10.69 -8.21 -18.29
N HIS A 17 11.33 -7.25 -17.63
CA HIS A 17 12.07 -7.45 -16.38
C HIS A 17 11.34 -6.88 -15.15
N ALA A 18 10.15 -6.30 -15.31
CA ALA A 18 9.36 -5.71 -14.23
C ALA A 18 8.59 -6.77 -13.43
N TRP A 19 9.26 -7.81 -12.97
CA TRP A 19 8.73 -8.83 -12.07
C TRP A 19 9.83 -9.39 -11.16
N ASP A 20 9.44 -10.03 -10.05
CA ASP A 20 10.34 -10.62 -9.07
C ASP A 20 9.96 -12.08 -8.79
N PHE A 21 10.96 -12.87 -8.44
CA PHE A 21 10.78 -14.23 -7.96
C PHE A 21 10.98 -14.27 -6.43
N HIS A 22 9.94 -14.64 -5.71
CA HIS A 22 9.95 -14.78 -4.26
C HIS A 22 9.87 -16.25 -3.87
N SER A 23 10.70 -16.69 -2.96
CA SER A 23 10.69 -18.07 -2.48
C SER A 23 10.90 -18.17 -0.99
N TYR A 24 10.32 -19.20 -0.41
CA TYR A 24 10.65 -19.65 0.93
C TYR A 24 11.01 -21.14 0.87
N THR A 25 11.86 -21.58 1.79
CA THR A 25 12.42 -22.93 1.76
C THR A 25 11.34 -23.98 2.03
N GLY A 26 11.43 -25.10 1.31
CA GLY A 26 10.58 -26.28 1.47
C GLY A 26 11.15 -27.41 0.62
N SER A 27 11.26 -28.63 1.17
CA SER A 27 11.88 -29.76 0.47
C SER A 27 11.19 -30.09 -0.85
N MET A 28 9.86 -30.02 -0.89
CA MET A 28 9.05 -30.35 -2.08
C MET A 28 9.18 -29.32 -3.21
N VAL A 29 9.53 -28.08 -2.91
CA VAL A 29 9.62 -26.98 -3.87
C VAL A 29 11.05 -26.59 -4.21
N ALA A 30 12.05 -27.17 -3.52
CA ALA A 30 13.45 -26.79 -3.63
C ALA A 30 14.01 -26.93 -5.07
N GLY A 31 13.69 -28.01 -5.77
CA GLY A 31 14.12 -28.22 -7.16
C GLY A 31 13.53 -27.20 -8.13
N PHE A 32 12.28 -26.79 -7.91
CA PHE A 32 11.66 -25.72 -8.69
C PHE A 32 12.31 -24.35 -8.40
N ILE A 33 12.58 -24.03 -7.12
CA ILE A 33 13.28 -22.80 -6.72
C ILE A 33 14.64 -22.71 -7.42
N GLN A 34 15.43 -23.78 -7.38
CA GLN A 34 16.73 -23.84 -8.07
C GLN A 34 16.57 -23.63 -9.59
N SER A 35 15.58 -24.26 -10.20
CA SER A 35 15.30 -24.09 -11.63
C SER A 35 14.91 -22.66 -11.99
N MET A 36 14.10 -21.99 -11.17
CA MET A 36 13.74 -20.57 -11.36
C MET A 36 14.97 -19.67 -11.23
N GLN A 37 15.82 -19.89 -10.22
CA GLN A 37 17.07 -19.13 -10.06
C GLN A 37 17.99 -19.28 -11.26
N GLN A 38 18.12 -20.49 -11.83
CA GLN A 38 18.89 -20.74 -13.06
C GLN A 38 18.28 -20.01 -14.28
N CYS A 39 16.95 -20.03 -14.43
CA CYS A 39 16.25 -19.36 -15.54
C CYS A 39 16.34 -17.84 -15.48
N THR A 40 16.52 -17.26 -14.30
CA THR A 40 16.62 -15.82 -14.07
C THR A 40 18.05 -15.31 -13.89
N ALA A 41 19.03 -16.21 -13.81
CA ALA A 41 20.44 -15.85 -13.65
C ALA A 41 20.90 -14.89 -14.75
N GLY A 42 21.65 -13.85 -14.36
CA GLY A 42 22.15 -12.83 -15.30
C GLY A 42 21.09 -11.89 -15.87
N SER A 43 19.83 -11.93 -15.37
CA SER A 43 18.77 -10.99 -15.73
C SER A 43 18.54 -9.98 -14.60
N GLU A 44 17.76 -8.93 -14.89
CA GLU A 44 17.33 -7.92 -13.90
C GLU A 44 16.19 -8.41 -12.98
N VAL A 45 15.73 -9.64 -13.20
CA VAL A 45 14.73 -10.28 -12.34
C VAL A 45 15.37 -10.62 -10.99
N ARG A 46 14.80 -10.14 -9.92
CA ARG A 46 15.32 -10.39 -8.58
C ARG A 46 14.82 -11.74 -8.06
N CYS A 47 15.72 -12.51 -7.49
CA CYS A 47 15.40 -13.71 -6.74
C CYS A 47 15.52 -13.39 -5.26
N LEU A 48 14.39 -13.35 -4.57
CA LEU A 48 14.26 -12.91 -3.19
C LEU A 48 13.84 -14.08 -2.30
N HIS A 49 14.52 -14.23 -1.18
CA HIS A 49 14.17 -15.23 -0.18
C HIS A 49 13.47 -14.56 1.00
N GLY A 50 12.26 -15.02 1.30
CA GLY A 50 11.50 -14.55 2.46
C GLY A 50 11.83 -15.30 3.74
N CYS A 51 11.19 -14.94 4.82
CA CYS A 51 11.33 -15.62 6.10
C CYS A 51 10.18 -16.57 6.40
N ASN A 52 9.08 -16.39 5.73
CA ASN A 52 7.87 -17.20 5.73
C ASN A 52 7.00 -16.81 4.53
N GLU A 53 5.96 -17.55 4.28
CA GLU A 53 5.03 -17.37 3.15
C GLU A 53 4.35 -16.00 3.20
N HIS A 54 3.97 -15.55 4.40
CA HIS A 54 3.36 -14.24 4.59
C HIS A 54 4.26 -13.10 4.10
N SER A 55 5.55 -13.15 4.41
CA SER A 55 6.51 -12.14 3.97
C SER A 55 6.66 -12.07 2.45
N LEU A 56 6.50 -13.20 1.74
CA LEU A 56 6.53 -13.25 0.26
C LEU A 56 5.33 -12.50 -0.32
N ALA A 57 4.14 -12.76 0.22
CA ALA A 57 2.91 -12.12 -0.25
C ALA A 57 2.92 -10.60 0.01
N VAL A 58 3.40 -10.18 1.19
CA VAL A 58 3.50 -8.76 1.53
C VAL A 58 4.54 -8.05 0.66
N ALA A 59 5.70 -8.68 0.42
CA ALA A 59 6.72 -8.17 -0.50
C ALA A 59 6.18 -8.03 -1.93
N SER A 60 5.42 -9.02 -2.41
CA SER A 60 4.77 -8.98 -3.72
C SER A 60 3.73 -7.85 -3.82
N LEU A 61 2.96 -7.63 -2.75
CA LEU A 61 2.00 -6.51 -2.68
C LEU A 61 2.72 -5.17 -2.74
N ALA A 62 3.81 -5.01 -1.98
CA ALA A 62 4.63 -3.80 -2.01
C ALA A 62 5.28 -3.59 -3.38
N GLY A 63 5.75 -4.67 -4.00
CA GLY A 63 6.31 -4.66 -5.35
C GLY A 63 5.34 -4.12 -6.39
N TRP A 64 4.09 -4.57 -6.33
CA TRP A 64 3.05 -4.09 -7.22
C TRP A 64 2.64 -2.64 -6.93
N GLN A 65 2.41 -2.30 -5.65
CA GLN A 65 1.90 -0.97 -5.30
C GLN A 65 2.93 0.16 -5.47
N LEU A 66 4.21 -0.10 -5.21
CA LEU A 66 5.25 0.92 -5.24
C LEU A 66 6.04 0.94 -6.54
N PHE A 67 6.22 -0.22 -7.18
CA PHE A 67 7.18 -0.38 -8.28
C PHE A 67 6.56 -1.00 -9.54
N GLU A 68 5.23 -1.25 -9.54
CA GLU A 68 4.49 -1.88 -10.64
C GLU A 68 5.11 -3.22 -11.09
N ARG A 69 5.69 -3.97 -10.14
CA ARG A 69 6.34 -5.25 -10.40
C ARG A 69 5.39 -6.41 -10.19
N ALA A 70 5.26 -7.25 -11.20
CA ALA A 70 4.57 -8.53 -11.10
C ALA A 70 5.40 -9.52 -10.25
N PHE A 71 4.86 -10.70 -9.95
CA PHE A 71 5.57 -11.64 -9.10
C PHE A 71 5.37 -13.11 -9.49
N VAL A 72 6.34 -13.92 -9.09
CA VAL A 72 6.21 -15.37 -8.97
C VAL A 72 6.60 -15.75 -7.55
N ILE A 73 5.71 -16.45 -6.84
CA ILE A 73 5.97 -16.99 -5.51
C ILE A 73 6.12 -18.52 -5.60
N ALA A 74 7.07 -19.12 -4.88
CA ALA A 74 7.22 -20.57 -4.79
C ALA A 74 7.19 -21.03 -3.33
N VAL A 75 6.24 -21.90 -3.00
CA VAL A 75 5.97 -22.44 -1.64
C VAL A 75 5.44 -23.86 -1.69
N THR A 76 5.19 -24.49 -0.53
CA THR A 76 4.46 -25.75 -0.40
C THR A 76 2.98 -25.50 -0.12
N SER A 77 2.09 -26.37 -0.60
CA SER A 77 0.64 -26.14 -0.52
C SER A 77 0.09 -26.23 0.91
N GLY A 78 0.68 -27.03 1.77
CA GLY A 78 0.29 -27.15 3.17
C GLY A 78 0.54 -25.87 4.01
N MET A 79 1.26 -24.88 3.45
CA MET A 79 1.55 -23.62 4.12
C MET A 79 0.68 -22.45 3.60
N LEU A 80 -0.43 -22.74 2.90
CA LEU A 80 -1.29 -21.67 2.34
C LEU A 80 -1.94 -20.80 3.41
N ASP A 81 -2.20 -21.32 4.59
CA ASP A 81 -2.77 -20.55 5.70
C ASP A 81 -1.78 -19.51 6.25
N GLU A 82 -0.47 -19.72 6.08
CA GLU A 82 0.57 -18.77 6.48
C GLU A 82 0.56 -17.48 5.66
N PHE A 83 -0.11 -17.45 4.51
CA PHE A 83 -0.34 -16.19 3.77
C PHE A 83 -1.30 -15.23 4.47
N ARG A 84 -1.99 -15.66 5.51
CA ARG A 84 -2.96 -14.88 6.29
C ARG A 84 -3.98 -14.17 5.39
N GLY A 85 -4.31 -12.91 5.68
CA GLY A 85 -5.23 -12.10 4.89
C GLY A 85 -4.62 -11.47 3.63
N THR A 86 -3.31 -11.56 3.45
CA THR A 86 -2.58 -10.83 2.39
C THR A 86 -2.91 -11.31 0.98
N LEU A 87 -3.30 -12.58 0.81
CA LEU A 87 -3.84 -13.05 -0.48
C LEU A 87 -5.06 -12.24 -0.93
N SER A 88 -5.94 -11.86 0.00
CA SER A 88 -7.08 -11.00 -0.30
C SER A 88 -6.65 -9.58 -0.67
N ASN A 89 -5.54 -9.10 -0.08
CA ASN A 89 -4.97 -7.80 -0.40
C ASN A 89 -4.34 -7.79 -1.80
N LEU A 90 -3.62 -8.85 -2.19
CA LEU A 90 -3.08 -9.04 -3.55
C LEU A 90 -4.21 -9.06 -4.59
N LYS A 91 -5.28 -9.81 -4.32
CA LYS A 91 -6.46 -9.84 -5.19
C LYS A 91 -7.11 -8.46 -5.31
N ARG A 92 -7.31 -7.77 -4.18
CA ARG A 92 -7.88 -6.41 -4.15
C ARG A 92 -7.03 -5.39 -4.93
N ALA A 93 -5.71 -5.51 -4.86
CA ALA A 93 -4.77 -4.66 -5.59
C ALA A 93 -4.71 -5.00 -7.09
N ALA A 94 -5.39 -6.05 -7.53
CA ALA A 94 -5.22 -6.62 -8.88
C ALA A 94 -3.73 -6.84 -9.21
N ALA A 95 -2.97 -7.35 -8.23
CA ALA A 95 -1.54 -7.59 -8.36
C ALA A 95 -1.30 -8.83 -9.23
N PRO A 96 -0.70 -8.71 -10.43
CA PRO A 96 -0.52 -9.83 -11.34
C PRO A 96 0.62 -10.72 -10.85
N GLY A 97 0.33 -12.01 -10.71
CA GLY A 97 1.37 -12.95 -10.32
C GLY A 97 0.96 -14.41 -10.36
N LEU A 98 1.95 -15.27 -10.30
CA LEU A 98 1.80 -16.71 -10.20
C LEU A 98 2.28 -17.20 -8.83
N ILE A 99 1.47 -18.03 -8.18
CA ILE A 99 1.86 -18.68 -6.92
C ILE A 99 1.98 -20.18 -7.19
N VAL A 100 3.21 -20.67 -7.25
CA VAL A 100 3.54 -22.06 -7.54
C VAL A 100 3.65 -22.81 -6.22
N CYS A 101 2.81 -23.83 -6.05
CA CYS A 101 2.77 -24.64 -4.85
C CYS A 101 3.15 -26.10 -5.18
N ALA A 102 4.15 -26.62 -4.49
CA ALA A 102 4.38 -28.06 -4.47
C ALA A 102 3.29 -28.74 -3.64
N ASP A 103 2.60 -29.72 -4.19
CA ASP A 103 1.47 -30.40 -3.57
C ASP A 103 1.59 -31.92 -3.57
N SER A 104 0.78 -32.57 -2.76
CA SER A 104 0.67 -34.02 -2.70
C SER A 104 0.04 -34.58 -3.96
N PRO A 105 0.43 -35.79 -4.41
CA PRO A 105 -0.31 -36.49 -5.44
C PRO A 105 -1.69 -36.90 -4.92
N ASP A 106 -2.66 -37.02 -5.83
CA ASP A 106 -3.97 -37.60 -5.49
C ASP A 106 -3.83 -39.13 -5.22
N SER A 107 -3.30 -39.47 -4.09
CA SER A 107 -3.11 -40.86 -3.67
C SER A 107 -3.44 -41.01 -2.18
N THR A 108 -3.49 -42.22 -1.71
CA THR A 108 -3.65 -42.52 -0.28
C THR A 108 -2.39 -42.20 0.55
N TRP A 109 -1.29 -41.84 -0.09
CA TRP A 109 -0.05 -41.46 0.55
C TRP A 109 0.18 -39.96 0.35
N PHE A 110 -0.04 -39.20 1.41
CA PHE A 110 0.13 -37.72 1.37
C PHE A 110 1.58 -37.34 1.64
N ALA A 111 2.08 -36.41 0.84
CA ALA A 111 3.42 -35.87 1.02
C ALA A 111 3.45 -34.91 2.24
N PHE A 112 4.51 -35.00 3.01
CA PHE A 112 4.75 -34.04 4.10
C PHE A 112 4.82 -32.61 3.53
N GLN A 113 4.12 -31.66 4.15
CA GLN A 113 3.95 -30.27 3.73
C GLN A 113 3.09 -30.05 2.47
N GLY A 114 2.44 -31.08 1.92
CA GLY A 114 1.41 -30.95 0.90
C GLY A 114 -0.01 -30.99 1.48
N THR A 115 -1.01 -31.15 0.62
CA THR A 115 -2.38 -31.49 1.03
C THR A 115 -2.37 -32.81 1.81
N MET A 116 -2.86 -32.82 3.04
CA MET A 116 -2.74 -33.96 3.95
C MET A 116 -3.90 -34.95 3.85
N ASP A 117 -5.10 -34.47 3.55
CA ASP A 117 -6.31 -35.24 3.38
C ASP A 117 -7.37 -34.48 2.57
N ALA A 118 -8.50 -35.15 2.28
CA ALA A 118 -9.58 -34.59 1.49
C ALA A 118 -10.29 -33.40 2.18
N ASP A 119 -10.30 -33.39 3.50
CA ASP A 119 -10.95 -32.34 4.29
C ASP A 119 -10.04 -31.12 4.45
N ASN A 120 -8.73 -31.28 4.17
CA ASN A 120 -7.69 -30.27 4.31
C ASN A 120 -7.01 -29.96 2.98
N ASP A 121 -7.80 -29.90 1.92
CA ASP A 121 -7.34 -29.65 0.56
C ASP A 121 -7.04 -28.15 0.34
N SER A 122 -5.80 -27.82 0.07
CA SER A 122 -5.33 -26.47 -0.23
C SER A 122 -6.10 -25.79 -1.38
N ARG A 123 -6.62 -26.57 -2.33
CA ARG A 123 -7.44 -26.05 -3.45
C ARG A 123 -8.76 -25.47 -2.95
N GLN A 124 -9.36 -26.04 -1.90
CA GLN A 124 -10.58 -25.52 -1.27
C GLN A 124 -10.31 -24.17 -0.59
N VAL A 125 -9.16 -24.02 0.07
CA VAL A 125 -8.73 -22.76 0.69
C VAL A 125 -8.56 -21.65 -0.37
N ILE A 126 -7.94 -21.98 -1.50
CA ILE A 126 -7.75 -21.04 -2.63
C ILE A 126 -9.12 -20.63 -3.20
N ALA A 127 -9.99 -21.60 -3.46
CA ALA A 127 -11.33 -21.38 -4.00
C ALA A 127 -12.22 -20.54 -3.06
N ALA A 128 -12.16 -20.80 -1.74
CA ALA A 128 -12.89 -20.04 -0.73
C ALA A 128 -12.48 -18.56 -0.68
N ARG A 129 -11.24 -18.23 -1.07
CA ARG A 129 -10.77 -16.85 -1.24
C ARG A 129 -11.16 -16.26 -2.60
N GLY A 130 -11.84 -17.02 -3.45
CA GLY A 130 -12.23 -16.64 -4.80
C GLY A 130 -11.02 -16.40 -5.71
N LEU A 131 -9.90 -17.08 -5.47
CA LEU A 131 -8.72 -17.08 -6.32
C LEU A 131 -8.78 -18.26 -7.29
N ARG A 132 -8.14 -18.13 -8.45
CA ARG A 132 -8.12 -19.15 -9.49
C ARG A 132 -6.89 -20.01 -9.36
N HIS A 133 -7.02 -21.30 -9.75
CA HIS A 133 -5.92 -22.24 -9.71
C HIS A 133 -6.00 -23.28 -10.81
N VAL A 134 -4.85 -23.85 -11.12
CA VAL A 134 -4.72 -25.11 -11.89
C VAL A 134 -3.97 -26.13 -11.05
N PHE A 135 -4.25 -27.41 -11.27
CA PHE A 135 -3.52 -28.52 -10.63
C PHE A 135 -2.90 -29.42 -11.69
N ILE A 136 -1.59 -29.68 -11.59
CA ILE A 136 -0.78 -30.44 -12.53
C ILE A 136 -0.29 -31.72 -11.84
N ARG A 137 -0.89 -32.85 -12.18
CA ARG A 137 -0.58 -34.15 -11.58
C ARG A 137 0.53 -34.89 -12.29
N LYS A 138 0.58 -34.76 -13.62
CA LYS A 138 1.47 -35.49 -14.51
C LYS A 138 2.19 -34.56 -15.47
N VAL A 139 3.37 -34.98 -15.89
CA VAL A 139 4.22 -34.20 -16.82
C VAL A 139 3.52 -33.90 -18.14
N GLU A 140 2.68 -34.82 -18.61
CA GLU A 140 1.93 -34.68 -19.87
C GLU A 140 0.91 -33.55 -19.83
N GLU A 141 0.43 -33.17 -18.64
CA GLU A 141 -0.57 -32.10 -18.46
C GLU A 141 0.07 -30.70 -18.41
N VAL A 142 1.37 -30.61 -18.22
CA VAL A 142 2.08 -29.33 -17.96
C VAL A 142 1.74 -28.28 -19.02
N GLY A 143 1.79 -28.66 -20.31
CA GLY A 143 1.52 -27.72 -21.41
C GLY A 143 0.13 -27.10 -21.31
N ALA A 144 -0.91 -27.92 -21.27
CA ALA A 144 -2.30 -27.47 -21.25
C ALA A 144 -2.63 -26.67 -19.96
N ARG A 145 -2.14 -27.13 -18.82
CA ARG A 145 -2.41 -26.43 -17.55
C ARG A 145 -1.67 -25.10 -17.42
N LEU A 146 -0.47 -24.98 -17.97
CA LEU A 146 0.21 -23.68 -18.03
C LEU A 146 -0.50 -22.72 -18.97
N GLU A 147 -0.98 -23.18 -20.14
CA GLU A 147 -1.79 -22.35 -21.04
C GLU A 147 -3.04 -21.82 -20.33
N GLU A 148 -3.73 -22.67 -19.57
CA GLU A 148 -4.90 -22.31 -18.76
C GLU A 148 -4.53 -21.26 -17.70
N ALA A 149 -3.46 -21.46 -16.90
CA ALA A 149 -3.01 -20.52 -15.87
C ALA A 149 -2.60 -19.17 -16.47
N PHE A 150 -1.88 -19.19 -17.58
CA PHE A 150 -1.44 -17.98 -18.28
C PHE A 150 -2.60 -17.20 -18.88
N ALA A 151 -3.60 -17.90 -19.42
CA ALA A 151 -4.84 -17.29 -19.91
C ALA A 151 -5.62 -16.63 -18.75
N MET A 152 -5.75 -17.32 -17.63
CA MET A 152 -6.37 -16.76 -16.41
C MET A 152 -5.68 -15.47 -15.97
N LEU A 153 -4.34 -15.45 -15.89
CA LEU A 153 -3.61 -14.26 -15.46
C LEU A 153 -3.68 -13.13 -16.50
N ALA A 154 -3.74 -13.48 -17.79
CA ALA A 154 -3.87 -12.50 -18.87
C ALA A 154 -5.28 -11.86 -18.92
N GLU A 155 -6.31 -12.63 -18.59
CA GLU A 155 -7.70 -12.15 -18.55
C GLU A 155 -7.95 -11.17 -17.41
N ARG A 156 -7.41 -11.48 -16.21
CA ARG A 156 -7.58 -10.66 -15.01
C ARG A 156 -6.23 -10.56 -14.30
N SER A 157 -5.77 -9.36 -14.07
CA SER A 157 -4.56 -9.08 -13.28
C SER A 157 -4.79 -9.40 -11.80
N GLU A 158 -4.99 -10.68 -11.47
CA GLU A 158 -5.17 -11.20 -10.10
C GLU A 158 -4.26 -12.42 -9.92
N PRO A 159 -3.79 -12.75 -8.69
CA PRO A 159 -2.95 -13.92 -8.47
C PRO A 159 -3.60 -15.21 -8.97
N VAL A 160 -2.82 -16.05 -9.65
CA VAL A 160 -3.23 -17.38 -10.10
C VAL A 160 -2.31 -18.43 -9.47
N PHE A 161 -2.91 -19.47 -8.88
CA PHE A 161 -2.17 -20.57 -8.29
C PHE A 161 -1.89 -21.66 -9.31
N ILE A 162 -0.68 -22.19 -9.25
CA ILE A 162 -0.24 -23.40 -9.98
C ILE A 162 0.19 -24.42 -8.95
N LEU A 163 -0.70 -25.36 -8.61
CA LEU A 163 -0.34 -26.50 -7.77
C LEU A 163 0.22 -27.61 -8.65
N ALA A 164 1.32 -28.23 -8.25
CA ALA A 164 1.92 -29.31 -8.98
C ALA A 164 2.60 -30.30 -8.03
N THR A 165 2.59 -31.60 -8.39
CA THR A 165 3.34 -32.58 -7.62
C THR A 165 4.85 -32.31 -7.72
N GLN A 166 5.60 -32.71 -6.69
CA GLN A 166 7.07 -32.52 -6.69
C GLN A 166 7.72 -33.10 -7.96
N GLY A 167 7.31 -34.30 -8.38
CA GLY A 167 7.84 -34.92 -9.58
C GLY A 167 7.60 -34.12 -10.87
N VAL A 168 6.46 -33.40 -10.94
CA VAL A 168 6.18 -32.47 -12.05
C VAL A 168 7.06 -31.23 -11.97
N LEU A 169 7.20 -30.64 -10.79
CA LEU A 169 8.03 -29.44 -10.58
C LEU A 169 9.51 -29.66 -10.93
N GLU A 170 10.02 -30.87 -10.64
CA GLU A 170 11.43 -31.25 -10.90
C GLU A 170 11.64 -31.87 -12.29
N SER A 171 10.55 -32.13 -13.03
CA SER A 171 10.63 -32.79 -14.32
C SER A 171 11.40 -31.96 -15.35
N ARG A 172 12.22 -32.68 -16.15
CA ARG A 172 12.88 -32.14 -17.33
C ARG A 172 12.42 -32.93 -18.55
N PRO A 173 11.29 -32.58 -19.16
CA PRO A 173 10.76 -33.32 -20.29
C PRO A 173 11.80 -33.45 -21.41
N ALA A 174 11.92 -34.64 -21.98
CA ALA A 174 12.84 -34.92 -23.07
C ALA A 174 12.50 -34.13 -24.35
N ARG A 175 11.24 -33.78 -24.52
CA ARG A 175 10.75 -32.89 -25.61
C ARG A 175 10.44 -31.50 -25.05
N ALA A 176 10.71 -30.47 -25.87
CA ALA A 176 10.33 -29.10 -25.54
C ALA A 176 8.82 -29.02 -25.28
N LEU A 177 8.44 -28.46 -24.13
CA LEU A 177 7.05 -28.11 -23.86
C LEU A 177 6.64 -27.02 -24.86
N GLN A 178 5.61 -27.30 -25.65
CA GLN A 178 5.05 -26.32 -26.58
C GLN A 178 3.88 -25.62 -25.88
N VAL A 179 4.17 -24.68 -24.98
CA VAL A 179 3.16 -23.90 -24.29
C VAL A 179 2.81 -22.68 -25.13
N LYS A 180 1.56 -22.56 -25.54
CA LYS A 180 1.10 -21.39 -26.28
C LYS A 180 0.90 -20.23 -25.30
N LEU A 181 1.64 -19.15 -25.51
CA LEU A 181 1.43 -17.94 -24.71
C LEU A 181 0.16 -17.21 -25.17
N PRO A 182 -0.64 -16.67 -24.23
CA PRO A 182 -1.73 -15.77 -24.58
C PRO A 182 -1.20 -14.61 -25.41
N ALA A 183 -1.91 -14.25 -26.46
CA ALA A 183 -1.55 -13.07 -27.23
C ALA A 183 -1.38 -11.87 -26.30
N LEU A 184 -0.29 -11.12 -26.50
CA LEU A 184 -0.21 -9.80 -25.90
C LEU A 184 -1.43 -9.04 -26.43
N ALA A 185 -2.28 -8.57 -25.53
CA ALA A 185 -3.27 -7.61 -25.93
C ALA A 185 -2.49 -6.50 -26.66
N GLN A 186 -2.63 -6.43 -27.98
CA GLN A 186 -2.13 -5.25 -28.67
C GLN A 186 -2.71 -4.05 -27.92
N PRO A 187 -1.98 -2.95 -27.75
CA PRO A 187 -2.58 -1.73 -27.26
C PRO A 187 -3.73 -1.39 -28.23
N THR A 188 -4.85 -2.04 -28.02
CA THR A 188 -6.08 -1.69 -28.69
C THR A 188 -6.30 -0.25 -28.29
N PRO A 189 -6.46 0.69 -29.23
CA PRO A 189 -6.92 2.02 -28.90
C PRO A 189 -8.03 1.84 -27.88
N ALA A 190 -7.94 2.54 -26.75
CA ALA A 190 -8.94 2.40 -25.69
C ALA A 190 -10.32 2.37 -26.38
N PRO A 191 -11.13 1.32 -26.18
CA PRO A 191 -12.39 1.20 -26.89
C PRO A 191 -13.14 2.51 -26.71
N SER A 192 -13.67 3.07 -27.80
CA SER A 192 -14.43 4.31 -27.71
C SER A 192 -15.47 4.14 -26.60
N PRO A 193 -15.64 5.12 -25.70
CA PRO A 193 -16.60 4.99 -24.63
C PRO A 193 -17.98 4.60 -25.17
N SER A 194 -18.65 3.66 -24.53
CA SER A 194 -20.04 3.33 -24.86
C SER A 194 -20.93 4.56 -24.70
N ALA A 195 -22.12 4.56 -25.25
CA ALA A 195 -23.06 5.68 -25.09
C ALA A 195 -23.29 6.05 -23.61
N THR A 196 -23.40 5.03 -22.73
CA THR A 196 -23.56 5.24 -21.29
C THR A 196 -22.30 5.86 -20.68
N GLN A 197 -21.10 5.39 -21.06
CA GLN A 197 -19.84 5.96 -20.59
C GLN A 197 -19.63 7.38 -21.11
N SER A 198 -20.04 7.66 -22.35
CA SER A 198 -19.99 9.01 -22.94
C SER A 198 -20.89 9.97 -22.18
N ALA A 199 -22.12 9.58 -21.88
CA ALA A 199 -23.05 10.40 -21.07
C ALA A 199 -22.51 10.65 -19.66
N ALA A 200 -21.89 9.63 -19.03
CA ALA A 200 -21.27 9.79 -17.72
C ALA A 200 -20.04 10.73 -17.77
N LEU A 201 -19.24 10.67 -18.84
CA LEU A 201 -18.13 11.61 -19.07
C LEU A 201 -18.64 13.04 -19.29
N ASP A 202 -19.72 13.22 -20.05
CA ASP A 202 -20.36 14.54 -20.27
C ASP A 202 -20.83 15.14 -18.95
N GLU A 203 -21.46 14.34 -18.10
CA GLU A 203 -21.89 14.80 -16.77
C GLU A 203 -20.69 15.12 -15.87
N ALA A 204 -19.63 14.31 -15.88
CA ALA A 204 -18.41 14.61 -15.14
C ALA A 204 -17.77 15.93 -15.61
N MET A 205 -17.74 16.19 -16.91
CA MET A 205 -17.23 17.45 -17.48
C MET A 205 -18.11 18.64 -17.08
N ARG A 206 -19.44 18.47 -17.05
CA ARG A 206 -20.36 19.50 -16.58
C ARG A 206 -20.11 19.85 -15.10
N LEU A 207 -19.88 18.83 -14.23
CA LEU A 207 -19.53 19.05 -12.83
C LEU A 207 -18.21 19.81 -12.69
N ILE A 208 -17.22 19.48 -13.52
CA ILE A 208 -15.89 20.11 -13.46
C ILE A 208 -15.92 21.54 -14.02
N ASN A 209 -16.54 21.77 -15.16
CA ASN A 209 -16.43 23.03 -15.91
C ASN A 209 -17.41 24.11 -15.46
N THR A 210 -18.68 23.73 -15.17
CA THR A 210 -19.76 24.73 -15.06
C THR A 210 -20.49 24.74 -13.72
N GLN A 211 -20.40 23.66 -12.93
CA GLN A 211 -21.11 23.63 -11.65
C GLN A 211 -20.34 24.35 -10.54
N PRO A 212 -21.00 25.21 -9.74
CA PRO A 212 -20.38 25.93 -8.64
C PRO A 212 -20.15 24.99 -7.43
N LEU A 213 -19.45 23.89 -7.65
CA LEU A 213 -19.15 22.88 -6.64
C LEU A 213 -17.68 22.94 -6.24
N HIS A 214 -17.41 22.85 -4.96
CA HIS A 214 -16.07 22.54 -4.45
C HIS A 214 -15.78 21.07 -4.71
N ILE A 215 -14.74 20.77 -5.47
CA ILE A 215 -14.41 19.42 -5.89
C ILE A 215 -13.16 18.92 -5.15
N LEU A 216 -13.28 17.72 -4.56
CA LEU A 216 -12.16 17.00 -3.95
C LEU A 216 -11.92 15.70 -4.73
N TRP A 217 -10.69 15.47 -5.18
CA TRP A 217 -10.26 14.20 -5.75
C TRP A 217 -9.50 13.39 -4.72
N LEU A 218 -10.09 12.27 -4.29
CA LEU A 218 -9.40 11.25 -3.50
C LEU A 218 -8.70 10.27 -4.45
N CYS A 219 -7.37 10.25 -4.38
CA CYS A 219 -6.53 9.46 -5.28
C CYS A 219 -6.16 8.11 -4.67
N GLY A 220 -6.47 7.03 -5.39
CA GLY A 220 -5.94 5.70 -5.14
C GLY A 220 -4.55 5.51 -5.75
N GLN A 221 -4.18 4.27 -6.08
CA GLN A 221 -2.88 3.96 -6.70
C GLN A 221 -2.77 4.61 -8.10
N LEU A 222 -1.89 5.58 -8.23
CA LEU A 222 -1.60 6.28 -9.48
C LEU A 222 -0.20 5.92 -9.97
N SER A 223 -0.05 5.72 -11.28
CA SER A 223 1.27 5.73 -11.92
C SER A 223 1.90 7.12 -11.87
N ALA A 224 3.19 7.23 -12.16
CA ALA A 224 3.88 8.53 -12.18
C ALA A 224 3.24 9.50 -13.20
N ASP A 225 2.88 9.01 -14.40
CA ASP A 225 2.20 9.81 -15.43
C ASP A 225 0.80 10.24 -14.97
N GLN A 226 -0.01 9.31 -14.46
CA GLN A 226 -1.35 9.63 -13.94
C GLN A 226 -1.29 10.68 -12.83
N ARG A 227 -0.31 10.59 -11.94
CA ARG A 227 -0.10 11.58 -10.87
C ARG A 227 0.22 12.96 -11.44
N ALA A 228 1.14 13.04 -12.39
CA ALA A 228 1.48 14.31 -13.03
C ALA A 228 0.27 14.94 -13.76
N ARG A 229 -0.54 14.14 -14.43
CA ARG A 229 -1.77 14.58 -15.10
C ARG A 229 -2.82 15.07 -14.09
N VAL A 230 -3.07 14.31 -13.03
CA VAL A 230 -3.97 14.70 -11.94
C VAL A 230 -3.55 16.03 -11.32
N GLN A 231 -2.27 16.24 -11.02
CA GLN A 231 -1.75 17.48 -10.46
C GLN A 231 -1.94 18.65 -11.43
N ARG A 232 -1.67 18.46 -12.71
CA ARG A 232 -1.84 19.50 -13.74
C ARG A 232 -3.31 19.90 -13.91
N ILE A 233 -4.21 18.93 -13.97
CA ILE A 233 -5.66 19.19 -14.08
C ILE A 233 -6.15 19.91 -12.82
N ALA A 234 -5.76 19.42 -11.64
CA ALA A 234 -6.20 20.01 -10.38
C ALA A 234 -5.82 21.49 -10.26
N ARG A 235 -4.61 21.86 -10.65
CA ARG A 235 -4.18 23.27 -10.69
C ARG A 235 -5.03 24.12 -11.64
N ARG A 236 -5.33 23.59 -12.84
CA ARG A 236 -6.09 24.32 -13.86
C ARG A 236 -7.58 24.45 -13.54
N ALA A 237 -8.12 23.53 -12.74
CA ALA A 237 -9.56 23.46 -12.45
C ALA A 237 -9.93 23.87 -11.01
N GLY A 238 -8.96 24.27 -10.19
CA GLY A 238 -9.20 24.61 -8.79
C GLY A 238 -9.69 23.41 -7.97
N ILE A 239 -9.24 22.19 -8.29
CA ILE A 239 -9.67 20.96 -7.63
C ILE A 239 -8.75 20.67 -6.44
N ALA A 240 -9.36 20.37 -5.29
CA ALA A 240 -8.65 19.90 -4.10
C ALA A 240 -8.21 18.43 -4.28
N LEU A 241 -7.05 18.08 -3.71
CA LEU A 241 -6.50 16.73 -3.77
C LEU A 241 -6.33 16.14 -2.38
N ALA A 242 -6.62 14.86 -2.26
CA ALA A 242 -6.42 14.07 -1.05
C ALA A 242 -5.87 12.66 -1.39
N ASP A 243 -5.10 12.10 -0.48
CA ASP A 243 -4.79 10.67 -0.45
C ASP A 243 -5.51 9.98 0.73
N SER A 244 -5.18 8.73 1.01
CA SER A 244 -5.74 7.99 2.14
C SER A 244 -4.67 7.21 2.89
N ILE A 245 -4.99 6.81 4.12
CA ILE A 245 -4.11 5.93 4.90
C ILE A 245 -3.87 4.57 4.23
N THR A 246 -4.78 4.14 3.36
CA THR A 246 -4.63 2.87 2.63
C THR A 246 -3.63 2.97 1.49
N GLN A 247 -3.44 4.16 0.91
CA GLN A 247 -2.51 4.44 -0.18
C GLN A 247 -1.85 5.82 0.01
N PRO A 248 -1.08 5.99 1.08
CA PRO A 248 -0.46 7.26 1.42
C PRO A 248 0.57 7.67 0.36
N GLY A 249 0.53 8.94 -0.03
CA GLY A 249 1.42 9.48 -1.05
C GLY A 249 1.06 9.11 -2.50
N SER A 250 -0.11 8.48 -2.73
CA SER A 250 -0.65 8.34 -4.09
C SER A 250 -0.74 9.70 -4.79
N ILE A 251 -1.11 10.72 -4.04
CA ILE A 251 -0.88 12.14 -4.30
C ILE A 251 -0.33 12.76 -3.01
N GLY A 252 0.50 13.79 -3.08
CA GLY A 252 1.15 14.36 -1.91
C GLY A 252 1.29 15.87 -1.96
N PRO A 253 1.83 16.46 -0.89
CA PRO A 253 1.98 17.92 -0.76
C PRO A 253 3.04 18.53 -1.69
N TYR A 254 3.83 17.69 -2.35
CA TYR A 254 4.89 18.15 -3.25
C TYR A 254 4.79 17.54 -4.64
N GLN A 255 5.14 18.34 -5.63
CA GLN A 255 5.52 17.88 -6.95
C GLN A 255 7.04 18.15 -7.11
N HIS A 256 7.83 17.09 -7.04
CA HIS A 256 9.27 17.21 -6.79
C HIS A 256 9.47 17.88 -5.42
N SER A 257 10.20 18.98 -5.32
CA SER A 257 10.34 19.76 -4.08
C SER A 257 9.40 20.96 -4.02
N ASP A 258 8.64 21.23 -5.10
CA ASP A 258 7.70 22.33 -5.15
C ASP A 258 6.39 22.02 -4.42
N PRO A 259 5.93 22.89 -3.52
CA PRO A 259 4.65 22.72 -2.86
C PRO A 259 3.48 22.64 -3.83
N LEU A 260 2.54 21.74 -3.55
CA LEU A 260 1.29 21.57 -4.28
C LEU A 260 0.12 22.12 -3.46
N PRO A 261 -0.30 23.37 -3.68
CA PRO A 261 -1.33 24.01 -2.86
C PRO A 261 -2.72 23.35 -2.97
N ASN A 262 -2.97 22.60 -4.03
CA ASN A 262 -4.20 21.84 -4.19
C ASN A 262 -4.29 20.63 -3.24
N TYR A 263 -3.17 20.12 -2.70
CA TYR A 263 -3.20 19.02 -1.77
C TYR A 263 -3.59 19.49 -0.37
N LEU A 264 -4.68 18.92 0.17
CA LEU A 264 -5.23 19.29 1.47
C LEU A 264 -4.88 18.31 2.59
N GLY A 265 -4.42 17.11 2.27
CA GLY A 265 -4.11 16.08 3.25
C GLY A 265 -4.90 14.79 3.04
N PRO A 266 -4.77 13.81 3.94
CA PRO A 266 -5.48 12.54 3.81
C PRO A 266 -6.99 12.68 4.12
N LEU A 267 -7.81 12.02 3.30
CA LEU A 267 -9.22 11.72 3.58
C LEU A 267 -9.31 10.23 3.94
N SER A 268 -9.37 9.90 5.22
CA SER A 268 -9.38 8.53 5.73
C SER A 268 -10.17 8.42 7.02
N LEU A 269 -10.56 7.20 7.39
CA LEU A 269 -11.19 6.96 8.70
C LEU A 269 -10.27 7.43 9.83
N TYR A 270 -8.98 7.13 9.72
CA TYR A 270 -7.95 7.57 10.65
C TYR A 270 -6.93 8.49 9.95
N GLY A 271 -6.37 9.43 10.68
CA GLY A 271 -5.43 10.41 10.13
C GLY A 271 -6.10 11.50 9.28
N PHE A 272 -7.40 11.72 9.46
CA PHE A 272 -8.18 12.71 8.73
C PHE A 272 -7.60 14.12 8.89
N SER A 273 -7.26 14.76 7.77
CA SER A 273 -6.69 16.11 7.76
C SER A 273 -7.71 17.16 8.21
N ARG A 274 -7.26 18.14 9.01
CA ARG A 274 -8.10 19.27 9.40
C ARG A 274 -8.44 20.17 8.20
N ARG A 275 -7.54 20.30 7.22
CA ARG A 275 -7.79 21.05 5.99
C ARG A 275 -8.90 20.39 5.18
N VAL A 276 -8.85 19.07 5.01
CA VAL A 276 -9.91 18.31 4.33
C VAL A 276 -11.22 18.42 5.11
N TYR A 277 -11.16 18.32 6.44
CA TYR A 277 -12.36 18.50 7.27
C TYR A 277 -13.00 19.89 7.06
N LYS A 278 -12.21 20.96 7.16
CA LYS A 278 -12.69 22.35 6.96
C LYS A 278 -13.11 22.65 5.52
N PHE A 279 -12.53 21.94 4.55
CA PHE A 279 -12.96 22.01 3.16
C PHE A 279 -14.39 21.48 2.98
N MET A 280 -14.69 20.36 3.66
CA MET A 280 -15.94 19.61 3.52
C MET A 280 -17.03 20.02 4.51
N HIS A 281 -16.71 20.80 5.54
CA HIS A 281 -17.64 21.18 6.60
C HIS A 281 -17.65 22.70 6.81
N THR A 282 -18.83 23.22 7.13
CA THR A 282 -19.05 24.59 7.59
C THR A 282 -19.77 24.51 8.93
N ASP A 283 -19.27 25.21 9.95
CA ASP A 283 -19.83 25.20 11.31
C ASP A 283 -20.11 23.79 11.88
N HIS A 284 -19.14 22.87 11.64
CA HIS A 284 -19.19 21.45 12.04
C HIS A 284 -20.22 20.58 11.29
N GLU A 285 -20.98 21.14 10.37
CA GLU A 285 -21.89 20.39 9.51
C GLU A 285 -21.27 20.12 8.15
N MET A 286 -21.50 18.91 7.63
CA MET A 286 -21.04 18.55 6.28
C MET A 286 -21.81 19.37 5.24
N ASN A 287 -21.09 20.00 4.32
CA ASN A 287 -21.68 20.71 3.20
C ASN A 287 -22.49 19.74 2.32
N GLY A 288 -23.58 20.23 1.75
CA GLY A 288 -24.49 19.42 0.95
C GLY A 288 -23.96 19.06 -0.44
N ALA A 289 -24.62 18.10 -1.10
CA ALA A 289 -24.28 17.62 -2.44
C ALA A 289 -24.49 18.67 -3.56
N ASP A 290 -25.16 19.76 -3.25
CA ASP A 290 -25.38 20.92 -4.12
C ASP A 290 -24.19 21.91 -4.11
N SER A 291 -23.32 21.82 -3.10
CA SER A 291 -22.16 22.69 -2.91
C SER A 291 -20.81 21.98 -3.01
N GLN A 292 -20.77 20.64 -2.92
CA GLN A 292 -19.53 19.88 -3.00
C GLN A 292 -19.68 18.50 -3.65
N CYS A 293 -18.56 18.02 -4.19
CA CYS A 293 -18.48 16.73 -4.85
C CYS A 293 -17.14 16.04 -4.56
N VAL A 294 -17.14 14.72 -4.31
CA VAL A 294 -15.92 13.94 -4.15
C VAL A 294 -15.79 12.92 -5.27
N PHE A 295 -14.66 12.97 -5.98
CA PHE A 295 -14.28 11.97 -6.95
C PHE A 295 -13.29 10.98 -6.33
N PHE A 296 -13.61 9.71 -6.39
CA PHE A 296 -12.74 8.61 -6.01
C PHE A 296 -12.06 8.06 -7.26
N LEU A 297 -10.78 8.45 -7.46
CA LEU A 297 -10.00 8.05 -8.62
C LEU A 297 -9.21 6.78 -8.33
N LYS A 298 -9.49 5.67 -9.01
CA LYS A 298 -8.89 4.34 -8.74
C LYS A 298 -8.95 3.92 -7.27
N SER A 299 -9.86 4.49 -6.52
CA SER A 299 -10.08 4.20 -5.11
C SER A 299 -11.43 3.52 -4.91
N LYS A 300 -11.46 2.54 -4.01
CA LYS A 300 -12.71 1.96 -3.54
C LYS A 300 -13.23 2.81 -2.39
N VAL A 301 -14.53 3.10 -2.41
CA VAL A 301 -15.19 3.74 -1.27
C VAL A 301 -15.40 2.68 -0.19
N ASP A 302 -14.60 2.74 0.86
CA ASP A 302 -14.72 1.85 2.03
C ASP A 302 -14.38 2.61 3.32
N GLN A 303 -14.58 1.95 4.45
CA GLN A 303 -14.42 2.56 5.76
C GLN A 303 -12.99 3.06 6.02
N ALA A 304 -11.96 2.41 5.50
CA ALA A 304 -10.58 2.86 5.70
C ALA A 304 -10.23 4.08 4.83
N ALA A 305 -10.84 4.18 3.64
CA ALA A 305 -10.58 5.25 2.68
C ALA A 305 -11.43 6.52 2.92
N THR A 306 -12.42 6.47 3.82
CA THR A 306 -13.26 7.63 4.13
C THR A 306 -13.76 7.61 5.58
N PRO A 307 -13.82 8.76 6.27
CA PRO A 307 -14.36 8.86 7.62
C PRO A 307 -15.88 8.86 7.67
N PHE A 308 -16.56 8.86 6.52
CA PHE A 308 -18.00 9.02 6.46
C PHE A 308 -18.73 7.69 6.46
N SER A 309 -19.88 7.64 7.16
CA SER A 309 -20.78 6.50 7.08
C SER A 309 -21.46 6.43 5.70
N GLU A 310 -21.91 5.23 5.33
CA GLU A 310 -22.67 5.01 4.09
C GLU A 310 -23.90 5.94 4.00
N GLY A 311 -24.58 6.17 5.12
CA GLY A 311 -25.73 7.07 5.17
C GLY A 311 -25.39 8.54 4.88
N LYS A 312 -24.21 9.01 5.31
CA LYS A 312 -23.71 10.35 4.97
C LYS A 312 -23.31 10.45 3.51
N LEU A 313 -22.59 9.45 3.00
CA LEU A 313 -22.22 9.39 1.58
C LEU A 313 -23.45 9.43 0.66
N LYS A 314 -24.52 8.71 1.01
CA LYS A 314 -25.74 8.65 0.21
C LYS A 314 -26.59 9.93 0.23
N ARG A 315 -26.59 10.67 1.32
CA ARG A 315 -27.57 11.76 1.56
C ARG A 315 -26.98 13.16 1.53
N GLN A 316 -25.69 13.29 1.82
CA GLN A 316 -25.07 14.59 2.05
C GLN A 316 -23.92 14.89 1.09
N LEU A 317 -23.50 13.93 0.27
CA LEU A 317 -22.34 14.09 -0.58
C LEU A 317 -22.63 13.61 -2.00
N LYS A 318 -22.23 14.38 -2.99
CA LYS A 318 -22.19 13.91 -4.37
C LYS A 318 -20.94 13.05 -4.58
N VAL A 319 -21.14 11.76 -4.84
CA VAL A 319 -20.06 10.77 -5.01
C VAL A 319 -19.89 10.41 -6.47
N VAL A 320 -18.70 10.66 -7.00
CA VAL A 320 -18.28 10.21 -8.34
C VAL A 320 -17.18 9.17 -8.19
N GLN A 321 -17.27 8.04 -8.88
CA GLN A 321 -16.20 7.04 -8.90
C GLN A 321 -15.68 6.81 -10.32
N VAL A 322 -14.35 6.85 -10.47
CA VAL A 322 -13.64 6.48 -11.70
C VAL A 322 -12.84 5.20 -11.42
N ASN A 323 -13.34 4.07 -11.90
CA ASN A 323 -12.69 2.80 -11.68
C ASN A 323 -13.07 1.80 -12.79
N HIS A 324 -12.09 1.16 -13.40
CA HIS A 324 -12.31 0.13 -14.43
C HIS A 324 -12.72 -1.23 -13.84
N ASN A 325 -12.70 -1.39 -12.52
CA ASN A 325 -13.17 -2.59 -11.84
C ASN A 325 -14.57 -2.33 -11.26
N PRO A 326 -15.64 -2.87 -11.87
CA PRO A 326 -17.00 -2.61 -11.42
C PRO A 326 -17.26 -3.09 -9.99
N ARG A 327 -16.49 -4.06 -9.47
CA ARG A 327 -16.58 -4.51 -8.07
C ARG A 327 -16.09 -3.46 -7.07
N HIS A 328 -15.36 -2.45 -7.51
CA HIS A 328 -14.90 -1.34 -6.68
C HIS A 328 -15.84 -0.13 -6.72
N ILE A 329 -16.81 -0.12 -7.64
CA ILE A 329 -17.84 0.91 -7.68
C ILE A 329 -18.90 0.59 -6.63
N SER A 330 -19.19 1.55 -5.78
CA SER A 330 -20.18 1.40 -4.70
C SER A 330 -21.59 1.58 -5.25
N PRO A 331 -22.60 0.84 -4.73
CA PRO A 331 -23.96 0.92 -5.22
C PRO A 331 -24.66 2.27 -4.94
N PHE A 332 -24.05 3.10 -4.09
CA PHE A 332 -24.53 4.45 -3.76
C PHE A 332 -23.76 5.57 -4.48
N THR A 333 -22.98 5.22 -5.50
CA THR A 333 -22.28 6.20 -6.33
C THR A 333 -23.28 6.95 -7.21
N ASP A 334 -23.28 8.27 -7.15
CA ASP A 334 -24.18 9.10 -7.95
C ASP A 334 -23.78 9.10 -9.43
N LEU A 335 -22.48 9.10 -9.71
CA LEU A 335 -21.95 9.04 -11.05
C LEU A 335 -20.82 8.00 -11.14
N ALA A 336 -21.13 6.87 -11.75
CA ALA A 336 -20.17 5.78 -11.96
C ALA A 336 -19.52 5.90 -13.36
N LEU A 337 -18.20 6.04 -13.37
CA LEU A 337 -17.36 6.04 -14.57
C LEU A 337 -16.60 4.71 -14.61
N ASP A 338 -17.26 3.67 -15.16
CA ASP A 338 -16.66 2.33 -15.34
C ASP A 338 -15.76 2.35 -16.58
N LEU A 339 -14.57 2.93 -16.39
CA LEU A 339 -13.56 3.06 -17.47
C LEU A 339 -12.16 3.24 -16.86
N PRO A 340 -11.10 3.01 -17.64
CA PRO A 340 -9.74 3.27 -17.23
C PRO A 340 -9.53 4.74 -16.85
N LEU A 341 -8.75 4.99 -15.79
CA LEU A 341 -8.44 6.36 -15.37
C LEU A 341 -7.80 7.19 -16.49
N ASP A 342 -6.95 6.58 -17.32
CA ASP A 342 -6.31 7.27 -18.45
C ASP A 342 -7.29 7.80 -19.46
N THR A 343 -8.39 7.07 -19.72
CA THR A 343 -9.48 7.51 -20.58
C THR A 343 -10.21 8.71 -19.98
N PHE A 344 -10.48 8.68 -18.67
CA PHE A 344 -11.06 9.81 -17.95
C PHE A 344 -10.15 11.04 -18.00
N LEU A 345 -8.86 10.88 -17.64
CA LEU A 345 -7.90 12.00 -17.65
C LEU A 345 -7.72 12.59 -19.04
N ALA A 346 -7.68 11.77 -20.11
CA ALA A 346 -7.58 12.26 -21.48
C ALA A 346 -8.83 13.06 -21.89
N CYS A 347 -10.02 12.60 -21.49
CA CYS A 347 -11.26 13.34 -21.71
C CYS A 347 -11.23 14.70 -20.98
N VAL A 348 -10.84 14.70 -19.71
CA VAL A 348 -10.74 15.94 -18.94
C VAL A 348 -9.73 16.91 -19.55
N GLU A 349 -8.53 16.44 -19.90
CA GLU A 349 -7.48 17.29 -20.50
C GLU A 349 -7.91 17.93 -21.82
N SER A 350 -8.64 17.19 -22.65
CA SER A 350 -9.10 17.67 -23.95
C SER A 350 -10.31 18.61 -23.89
N ARG A 351 -11.10 18.56 -22.81
CA ARG A 351 -12.37 19.27 -22.66
C ARG A 351 -12.41 20.24 -21.46
N LEU A 352 -11.27 20.46 -20.80
CA LEU A 352 -11.20 21.33 -19.62
C LEU A 352 -11.35 22.78 -20.02
N ASP A 353 -12.49 23.36 -19.69
CA ASP A 353 -12.86 24.78 -19.91
C ASP A 353 -13.72 25.23 -18.72
N VAL A 354 -13.05 25.54 -17.59
CA VAL A 354 -13.74 25.87 -16.35
C VAL A 354 -14.25 27.30 -16.40
N ASP A 355 -15.52 27.51 -16.09
CA ASP A 355 -16.12 28.82 -15.95
C ASP A 355 -15.28 29.69 -15.00
N ALA A 356 -14.95 30.90 -15.43
CA ALA A 356 -14.06 31.79 -14.70
C ALA A 356 -14.59 32.20 -13.31
N SER A 357 -15.90 32.22 -13.12
CA SER A 357 -16.51 32.47 -11.80
C SER A 357 -16.34 31.27 -10.88
N VAL A 358 -16.60 30.07 -11.39
CA VAL A 358 -16.42 28.80 -10.67
C VAL A 358 -14.96 28.59 -10.28
N LEU A 359 -14.02 28.88 -11.20
CA LEU A 359 -12.59 28.75 -10.90
C LEU A 359 -12.17 29.69 -9.77
N ARG A 360 -12.57 30.95 -9.80
CA ARG A 360 -12.24 31.93 -8.73
C ARG A 360 -12.75 31.48 -7.37
N GLU A 361 -13.97 30.96 -7.28
CA GLU A 361 -14.54 30.46 -6.02
C GLU A 361 -13.75 29.26 -5.48
N ARG A 362 -13.38 28.31 -6.33
CA ARG A 362 -12.55 27.15 -5.95
C ARG A 362 -11.15 27.57 -5.50
N GLU A 363 -10.51 28.49 -6.22
CA GLU A 363 -9.19 29.02 -5.84
C GLU A 363 -9.24 29.76 -4.51
N ALA A 364 -10.27 30.57 -4.27
CA ALA A 364 -10.48 31.25 -3.00
C ALA A 364 -10.67 30.24 -1.84
N LYS A 365 -11.45 29.19 -2.05
CA LYS A 365 -11.61 28.12 -1.06
C LYS A 365 -10.29 27.40 -0.78
N LEU A 366 -9.51 27.06 -1.82
CA LEU A 366 -8.19 26.42 -1.66
C LEU A 366 -7.23 27.32 -0.90
N ALA A 367 -7.17 28.60 -1.24
CA ALA A 367 -6.33 29.59 -0.54
C ALA A 367 -6.71 29.68 0.96
N ALA A 368 -7.99 29.70 1.27
CA ALA A 368 -8.46 29.68 2.66
C ALA A 368 -8.03 28.39 3.40
N MET A 369 -7.99 27.24 2.73
CA MET A 369 -7.54 25.99 3.35
C MET A 369 -6.04 25.99 3.67
N GLN A 370 -5.21 26.74 2.93
CA GLN A 370 -3.77 26.85 3.23
C GLN A 370 -3.49 27.55 4.56
N THR A 371 -4.40 28.39 5.04
CA THR A 371 -4.29 29.04 6.35
C THR A 371 -4.71 28.15 7.53
N VAL A 372 -5.36 27.02 7.26
CA VAL A 372 -5.78 26.08 8.30
C VAL A 372 -4.58 25.29 8.84
N GLN A 373 -4.35 25.41 10.14
CA GLN A 373 -3.31 24.66 10.83
C GLN A 373 -3.71 23.19 10.98
N GLU A 374 -2.85 22.24 10.57
CA GLU A 374 -3.06 20.80 10.79
C GLU A 374 -2.86 20.42 12.25
N THR A 375 -1.97 21.09 12.95
CA THR A 375 -1.68 20.89 14.37
C THR A 375 -2.52 21.84 15.24
N VAL A 376 -2.76 21.44 16.47
CA VAL A 376 -3.43 22.27 17.48
C VAL A 376 -2.39 22.75 18.52
N PRO A 377 -2.67 23.80 19.30
CA PRO A 377 -1.70 24.32 20.27
C PRO A 377 -1.17 23.27 21.25
N THR A 378 -1.98 22.28 21.62
CA THR A 378 -1.56 21.16 22.48
C THR A 378 -0.50 20.26 21.85
N ASP A 379 -0.40 20.21 20.51
CA ASP A 379 0.62 19.44 19.79
C ASP A 379 2.02 20.08 19.93
N HIS A 380 2.10 21.31 20.39
CA HIS A 380 3.35 22.04 20.60
C HIS A 380 3.87 21.92 22.04
N ILE A 381 3.10 21.30 22.94
CA ILE A 381 3.47 21.18 24.33
C ILE A 381 4.47 20.04 24.50
N HIS A 382 5.66 20.39 24.95
CA HIS A 382 6.67 19.41 25.33
C HIS A 382 6.34 18.79 26.69
N THR A 383 6.37 17.48 26.77
CA THR A 383 6.19 16.70 28.00
C THR A 383 7.23 15.58 28.05
N THR A 384 7.45 15.01 29.22
CA THR A 384 8.33 13.85 29.40
C THR A 384 7.54 12.73 30.10
N PRO A 385 7.27 11.60 29.45
CA PRO A 385 7.56 11.24 28.05
C PRO A 385 6.84 12.14 27.04
N MET A 386 7.38 12.24 25.82
CA MET A 386 6.76 13.00 24.72
C MET A 386 5.39 12.46 24.35
N THR A 387 4.48 13.33 23.90
CA THR A 387 3.28 12.88 23.21
C THR A 387 3.62 12.49 21.75
N ALA A 388 2.83 11.59 21.16
CA ALA A 388 2.99 11.26 19.75
C ALA A 388 2.79 12.50 18.85
N ASN A 389 1.87 13.40 19.22
CA ASN A 389 1.62 14.63 18.49
C ASN A 389 2.83 15.56 18.50
N TYR A 390 3.44 15.78 19.65
CA TYR A 390 4.66 16.59 19.74
C TYR A 390 5.77 16.01 18.86
N PHE A 391 6.03 14.71 18.97
CA PHE A 391 7.05 14.04 18.16
C PHE A 391 6.78 14.21 16.65
N PHE A 392 5.57 13.89 16.19
CA PHE A 392 5.23 13.96 14.76
C PHE A 392 5.11 15.40 14.23
N HIS A 393 4.72 16.35 15.07
CA HIS A 393 4.77 17.77 14.73
C HIS A 393 6.22 18.21 14.45
N ARG A 394 7.14 17.87 15.34
CA ARG A 394 8.58 18.20 15.20
C ARG A 394 9.21 17.46 14.02
N LEU A 395 8.95 16.16 13.89
CA LEU A 395 9.47 15.35 12.79
C LEU A 395 8.92 15.86 11.43
N GLY A 396 7.64 16.21 11.37
CA GLY A 396 7.03 16.76 10.16
C GLY A 396 7.65 18.08 9.73
N ALA A 397 8.05 18.93 10.69
CA ALA A 397 8.77 20.17 10.42
C ALA A 397 10.18 19.90 9.87
N LEU A 398 10.92 18.97 10.50
CA LEU A 398 12.26 18.55 10.06
C LEU A 398 12.22 17.96 8.63
N VAL A 399 11.30 17.02 8.38
CA VAL A 399 11.20 16.37 7.05
C VAL A 399 10.79 17.38 5.97
N ARG A 400 9.98 18.39 6.31
CA ARG A 400 9.65 19.47 5.38
C ARG A 400 10.91 20.27 5.02
N GLU A 401 11.70 20.67 5.99
CA GLU A 401 12.96 21.37 5.79
C GLU A 401 13.91 20.57 4.89
N LEU A 402 14.07 19.26 5.16
CA LEU A 402 14.89 18.38 4.32
C LEU A 402 14.38 18.30 2.86
N ILE A 403 13.07 18.20 2.65
CA ILE A 403 12.48 18.16 1.31
C ILE A 403 12.73 19.46 0.55
N GLU A 404 12.48 20.60 1.20
CA GLU A 404 12.51 21.93 0.58
C GLU A 404 13.93 22.46 0.38
N GLN A 405 14.86 22.12 1.28
CA GLN A 405 16.23 22.66 1.25
C GLN A 405 17.26 21.67 0.71
N GLU A 406 17.05 20.36 0.89
CA GLU A 406 18.05 19.33 0.54
C GLU A 406 17.54 18.32 -0.51
N ASP A 407 16.39 18.56 -1.13
CA ASP A 407 15.74 17.66 -2.08
C ASP A 407 15.59 16.21 -1.53
N TYR A 408 15.36 16.09 -0.23
CA TYR A 408 15.23 14.79 0.44
C TYR A 408 14.04 14.02 -0.11
N ARG A 409 14.29 12.76 -0.50
CA ARG A 409 13.29 11.86 -1.06
C ARG A 409 13.23 10.57 -0.27
N TYR A 410 12.03 10.10 0.00
CA TYR A 410 11.87 8.86 0.72
C TYR A 410 10.59 8.11 0.34
N ILE A 411 10.63 6.79 0.54
CA ILE A 411 9.47 5.92 0.53
C ILE A 411 8.99 5.78 1.97
N GLY A 412 7.74 6.16 2.24
CA GLY A 412 7.12 5.98 3.54
C GLY A 412 6.58 4.57 3.74
N VAL A 413 6.77 3.99 4.92
CA VAL A 413 6.25 2.68 5.31
C VAL A 413 5.46 2.85 6.61
N TYR A 414 4.16 2.55 6.57
CA TYR A 414 3.21 2.90 7.62
C TYR A 414 2.51 1.65 8.14
N ASP A 415 2.86 1.21 9.35
CA ASP A 415 2.21 0.04 9.94
C ASP A 415 0.85 0.39 10.56
N VAL A 416 0.07 -0.64 10.86
CA VAL A 416 -1.25 -0.51 11.48
C VAL A 416 -1.09 -0.03 12.93
N GLY A 417 -1.82 1.01 13.27
CA GLY A 417 -1.81 1.62 14.60
C GLY A 417 -1.63 3.13 14.53
N ARG A 418 -1.51 3.76 15.69
CA ARG A 418 -1.26 5.22 15.81
C ARG A 418 -0.01 5.67 15.08
N CYS A 419 1.02 4.84 15.04
CA CYS A 419 2.25 5.12 14.32
C CYS A 419 1.98 5.52 12.87
N GLY A 420 1.26 4.68 12.12
CA GLY A 420 0.90 4.97 10.73
C GLY A 420 -0.07 6.15 10.59
N ILE A 421 -1.07 6.24 11.48
CA ILE A 421 -2.07 7.31 11.49
C ILE A 421 -1.41 8.68 11.66
N SER A 422 -0.61 8.83 12.70
CA SER A 422 0.04 10.10 13.03
C SER A 422 1.09 10.49 11.99
N ALA A 423 1.84 9.50 11.46
CA ALA A 423 2.81 9.74 10.40
C ALA A 423 2.13 10.21 9.10
N VAL A 424 1.09 9.52 8.64
CA VAL A 424 0.36 9.90 7.41
C VAL A 424 -0.25 11.29 7.53
N ARG A 425 -0.72 11.68 8.72
CA ARG A 425 -1.30 13.00 8.95
C ARG A 425 -0.26 14.12 8.97
N ASN A 426 0.89 13.90 9.60
CA ASN A 426 1.79 14.99 10.00
C ASN A 426 3.09 15.05 9.19
N VAL A 427 3.59 13.91 8.67
CA VAL A 427 4.87 13.87 7.95
C VAL A 427 4.62 14.05 6.45
N PRO A 428 5.19 15.08 5.81
CA PRO A 428 4.99 15.34 4.39
C PRO A 428 5.61 14.24 3.54
N ARG A 429 4.91 13.80 2.50
CA ARG A 429 5.30 12.69 1.62
C ARG A 429 5.84 13.18 0.29
N THR A 430 6.89 12.53 -0.21
CA THR A 430 7.53 12.85 -1.50
C THR A 430 7.08 11.93 -2.65
N GLY A 431 6.33 10.88 -2.33
CA GLY A 431 5.82 9.91 -3.30
C GLY A 431 4.98 8.82 -2.63
N PRO A 432 4.58 7.79 -3.39
CA PRO A 432 3.83 6.66 -2.86
C PRO A 432 4.56 5.97 -1.72
N GLY A 433 3.80 5.63 -0.68
CA GLY A 433 4.27 4.81 0.42
C GLY A 433 3.50 3.50 0.52
N PHE A 434 4.04 2.57 1.30
CA PHE A 434 3.40 1.30 1.60
C PHE A 434 2.69 1.33 2.95
N SER A 435 1.45 0.84 2.99
CA SER A 435 0.64 0.89 4.20
C SER A 435 0.08 -0.47 4.60
N GLY A 436 0.29 -0.85 5.85
CA GLY A 436 -0.36 -1.99 6.48
C GLY A 436 -1.89 -1.83 6.61
N TRP A 437 -2.42 -0.63 6.45
CA TRP A 437 -3.86 -0.35 6.44
C TRP A 437 -4.56 -0.78 5.16
N TYR A 438 -3.83 -1.14 4.11
CA TYR A 438 -4.44 -1.56 2.86
C TYR A 438 -5.23 -2.86 3.02
N GLY A 439 -6.47 -2.86 2.56
CA GLY A 439 -7.34 -4.03 2.53
C GLY A 439 -7.73 -4.53 3.92
N ARG A 440 -7.06 -5.58 4.42
CA ARG A 440 -7.38 -6.23 5.70
C ARG A 440 -6.82 -5.51 6.93
N ALA A 441 -5.98 -4.51 6.75
CA ALA A 441 -5.33 -3.76 7.83
C ALA A 441 -4.61 -4.68 8.84
N LEU A 442 -3.64 -5.44 8.37
CA LEU A 442 -2.90 -6.41 9.17
C LEU A 442 -1.69 -5.77 9.83
N MET A 443 -1.66 -5.78 11.16
CA MET A 443 -0.53 -5.28 11.94
C MET A 443 0.73 -6.13 11.67
N GLY A 444 1.86 -5.47 11.42
CA GLY A 444 3.13 -6.08 11.05
C GLY A 444 3.35 -6.24 9.54
N ASP A 445 2.32 -6.06 8.69
CA ASP A 445 2.46 -6.20 7.23
C ASP A 445 3.44 -5.18 6.66
N ALA A 446 3.34 -3.91 7.09
CA ALA A 446 4.24 -2.89 6.58
C ALA A 446 5.69 -3.15 7.02
N LEU A 447 5.90 -3.61 8.24
CA LEU A 447 7.21 -4.00 8.75
C LEU A 447 7.75 -5.23 7.99
N ALA A 448 6.91 -6.23 7.71
CA ALA A 448 7.30 -7.41 6.94
C ALA A 448 7.66 -7.10 5.47
N ALA A 449 7.07 -6.05 4.87
CA ALA A 449 7.41 -5.57 3.53
C ALA A 449 8.73 -4.78 3.47
N LEU A 450 9.16 -4.22 4.60
CA LEU A 450 10.25 -3.26 4.66
C LEU A 450 11.57 -3.77 4.08
N PRO A 451 12.03 -5.03 4.32
CA PRO A 451 13.25 -5.54 3.70
C PRO A 451 13.21 -5.52 2.16
N TYR A 452 12.07 -5.88 1.58
CA TYR A 452 11.87 -5.82 0.14
C TYR A 452 11.90 -4.36 -0.37
N ILE A 453 11.18 -3.45 0.29
CA ILE A 453 11.13 -2.04 -0.09
C ILE A 453 12.53 -1.41 -0.01
N ALA A 454 13.26 -1.70 1.07
CA ALA A 454 14.59 -1.17 1.31
C ALA A 454 15.62 -1.59 0.23
N VAL A 455 15.54 -2.81 -0.30
CA VAL A 455 16.47 -3.27 -1.36
C VAL A 455 15.96 -2.97 -2.76
N THR A 456 14.66 -2.67 -2.94
CA THR A 456 14.07 -2.41 -4.26
C THR A 456 14.08 -0.93 -4.60
N GLY A 457 13.69 -0.07 -3.67
CA GLY A 457 13.66 1.37 -3.86
C GLY A 457 15.07 1.97 -3.93
N ALA A 458 15.26 2.96 -4.80
CA ALA A 458 16.50 3.73 -4.86
C ALA A 458 16.55 4.88 -3.84
N GLN A 459 15.40 5.26 -3.30
CA GLN A 459 15.24 6.37 -2.35
C GLN A 459 15.51 5.92 -0.91
N ASN A 460 15.68 6.89 -0.02
CA ASN A 460 15.64 6.67 1.42
C ASN A 460 14.31 6.03 1.85
N VAL A 461 14.26 5.43 3.02
CA VAL A 461 13.04 4.82 3.56
C VAL A 461 12.80 5.31 4.98
N LEU A 462 11.60 5.79 5.26
CA LEU A 462 11.13 6.10 6.61
C LEU A 462 10.00 5.15 6.99
N ALA A 463 10.21 4.35 8.03
CA ALA A 463 9.23 3.39 8.52
C ALA A 463 8.69 3.80 9.90
N PHE A 464 7.37 3.80 10.04
CA PHE A 464 6.65 4.15 11.26
C PHE A 464 5.90 2.93 11.78
N VAL A 465 6.36 2.40 12.90
CA VAL A 465 5.99 1.09 13.41
C VAL A 465 5.65 1.18 14.90
N GLY A 466 4.60 0.53 15.33
CA GLY A 466 4.27 0.39 16.74
C GLY A 466 5.05 -0.77 17.40
N ASP A 467 5.16 -0.73 18.71
CA ASP A 467 5.76 -1.80 19.52
C ASP A 467 5.08 -3.16 19.34
N GLY A 468 3.75 -3.17 19.13
CA GLY A 468 3.01 -4.39 18.81
C GLY A 468 3.43 -5.04 17.49
N ALA A 469 3.64 -4.26 16.43
CA ALA A 469 4.11 -4.76 15.15
C ALA A 469 5.57 -5.24 15.22
N ARG A 470 6.42 -4.53 15.98
CA ARG A 470 7.80 -4.97 16.25
C ARG A 470 7.83 -6.35 16.90
N ALA A 471 6.95 -6.61 17.86
CA ALA A 471 6.84 -7.91 18.51
C ALA A 471 6.45 -9.06 17.58
N LEU A 472 5.72 -8.76 16.48
CA LEU A 472 5.32 -9.75 15.46
C LEU A 472 6.41 -10.08 14.44
N VAL A 473 7.43 -9.21 14.29
CA VAL A 473 8.52 -9.38 13.30
C VAL A 473 9.87 -9.10 13.99
N PRO A 474 10.29 -9.96 14.94
CA PRO A 474 11.40 -9.69 15.83
C PRO A 474 12.78 -9.70 15.14
N ASP A 475 12.92 -10.37 14.00
CA ASP A 475 14.19 -10.53 13.26
C ASP A 475 14.38 -9.50 12.12
N ILE A 476 13.51 -8.49 12.06
CA ILE A 476 13.50 -7.50 10.98
C ILE A 476 14.84 -6.75 10.82
N GLU A 477 15.50 -6.43 11.93
CA GLU A 477 16.75 -5.68 11.93
C GLU A 477 17.87 -6.46 11.24
N ALA A 478 18.00 -7.75 11.57
CA ALA A 478 19.00 -8.62 10.95
C ALA A 478 18.78 -8.79 9.45
N ARG A 479 17.51 -8.89 9.02
CA ARG A 479 17.17 -9.01 7.59
C ARG A 479 17.43 -7.73 6.82
N LEU A 480 17.07 -6.58 7.38
CA LEU A 480 17.36 -5.30 6.76
C LEU A 480 18.86 -5.12 6.57
N ALA A 481 19.64 -5.35 7.63
CA ALA A 481 21.08 -5.22 7.58
C ALA A 481 21.70 -6.16 6.52
N ALA A 482 21.31 -7.43 6.55
CA ALA A 482 21.81 -8.42 5.57
C ALA A 482 21.38 -8.10 4.13
N GLY A 483 20.14 -7.60 3.95
CA GLY A 483 19.62 -7.19 2.65
C GLY A 483 20.37 -5.99 2.08
N LEU A 484 20.48 -4.92 2.88
CA LEU A 484 21.17 -3.70 2.50
C LEU A 484 22.67 -3.91 2.25
N ALA A 485 23.34 -4.76 3.04
CA ALA A 485 24.75 -5.05 2.84
C ALA A 485 25.04 -5.77 1.50
N ARG A 486 24.05 -6.47 0.95
CA ARG A 486 24.14 -7.15 -0.36
C ARG A 486 23.66 -6.28 -1.51
N ASP A 487 22.90 -5.22 -1.23
CA ASP A 487 22.37 -4.32 -2.26
C ASP A 487 23.45 -3.33 -2.71
N PRO A 488 23.77 -3.28 -4.01
CA PRO A 488 24.73 -2.30 -4.54
C PRO A 488 24.38 -0.84 -4.23
N LEU A 489 23.09 -0.54 -4.04
CA LEU A 489 22.59 0.79 -3.66
C LEU A 489 22.47 0.97 -2.14
N GLY A 490 22.65 -0.07 -1.34
CA GLY A 490 22.47 -0.01 0.10
C GLY A 490 23.35 1.05 0.79
N ALA A 491 24.60 1.19 0.34
CA ALA A 491 25.51 2.20 0.86
C ALA A 491 25.17 3.66 0.45
N ARG A 492 24.23 3.87 -0.48
CA ARG A 492 23.87 5.19 -1.02
C ARG A 492 22.56 5.75 -0.45
N LYS A 493 21.80 4.96 0.28
CA LYS A 493 20.51 5.32 0.86
C LYS A 493 20.49 5.14 2.37
N ASN A 494 19.54 5.79 3.00
CA ASN A 494 19.27 5.72 4.42
C ASN A 494 17.96 4.97 4.65
N VAL A 495 17.92 4.10 5.66
CA VAL A 495 16.72 3.42 6.12
C VAL A 495 16.54 3.72 7.60
N THR A 496 15.46 4.39 7.95
CA THR A 496 15.17 4.78 9.33
C THR A 496 13.84 4.20 9.79
N LEU A 497 13.87 3.48 10.91
CA LEU A 497 12.71 2.92 11.59
C LEU A 497 12.45 3.70 12.88
N PHE A 498 11.24 4.22 12.98
CA PHE A 498 10.73 4.77 14.24
C PHE A 498 9.79 3.75 14.88
N TYR A 499 10.24 3.12 15.94
CA TYR A 499 9.41 2.29 16.80
C TYR A 499 8.74 3.16 17.85
N LEU A 500 7.44 3.36 17.73
CA LEU A 500 6.67 4.17 18.67
C LEU A 500 6.29 3.30 19.87
N THR A 501 6.98 3.51 20.96
CA THR A 501 6.94 2.66 22.14
C THR A 501 6.23 3.36 23.30
N ASN A 502 5.05 2.89 23.63
CA ASN A 502 4.30 3.32 24.81
C ASN A 502 3.81 2.13 25.67
N GLY A 503 4.21 0.91 25.33
CA GLY A 503 3.94 -0.30 26.09
C GLY A 503 2.50 -0.82 25.98
N VAL A 504 1.69 -0.28 25.08
CA VAL A 504 0.29 -0.73 24.88
C VAL A 504 -0.12 -0.67 23.41
N LEU A 505 -1.11 -1.48 23.03
CA LEU A 505 -1.81 -1.32 21.77
C LEU A 505 -2.76 -0.11 21.84
N SER A 506 -2.19 1.09 21.72
CA SER A 506 -2.85 2.33 22.15
C SER A 506 -4.11 2.70 21.37
N LEU A 507 -4.27 2.28 20.12
CA LEU A 507 -5.52 2.48 19.37
C LEU A 507 -6.67 1.69 20.02
N ILE A 508 -6.41 0.44 20.38
CA ILE A 508 -7.39 -0.43 21.05
C ILE A 508 -7.65 0.05 22.48
N GLN A 509 -6.59 0.42 23.20
CA GLN A 509 -6.72 0.96 24.55
C GLN A 509 -7.59 2.21 24.57
N THR A 510 -7.37 3.17 23.65
CA THR A 510 -8.20 4.36 23.55
C THR A 510 -9.67 4.04 23.23
N TYR A 511 -9.92 3.06 22.38
CA TYR A 511 -11.28 2.60 22.08
C TYR A 511 -11.95 2.01 23.33
N LEU A 512 -11.23 1.16 24.08
CA LEU A 512 -11.72 0.55 25.31
C LEU A 512 -11.99 1.61 26.39
N ASP A 513 -11.08 2.55 26.59
CA ASP A 513 -11.22 3.64 27.58
C ASP A 513 -12.46 4.52 27.29
N LYS A 514 -12.68 4.85 26.01
CA LYS A 514 -13.85 5.67 25.60
C LYS A 514 -15.16 4.93 25.72
N ARG A 515 -15.20 3.62 25.47
CA ARG A 515 -16.44 2.83 25.41
C ARG A 515 -16.76 2.15 26.74
N TYR A 516 -15.75 1.79 27.51
CA TYR A 516 -15.88 0.96 28.70
C TYR A 516 -15.16 1.57 29.93
N ALA A 517 -15.08 2.88 29.99
CA ALA A 517 -14.31 3.67 30.96
C ALA A 517 -14.52 3.31 32.45
N HIS A 518 -15.50 2.47 32.78
CA HIS A 518 -15.88 2.16 34.16
C HIS A 518 -15.40 0.82 34.69
N ASN A 519 -14.70 -0.01 33.88
CA ASN A 519 -14.42 -1.41 34.23
C ASN A 519 -12.96 -1.70 34.55
N GLY A 520 -12.18 -0.72 34.99
CA GLY A 520 -10.76 -0.95 35.30
C GLY A 520 -10.02 -1.45 34.07
N ALA A 521 -9.38 -0.57 33.36
CA ALA A 521 -8.80 -0.76 32.06
C ALA A 521 -8.17 -2.13 31.83
N VAL A 522 -8.70 -2.90 30.88
CA VAL A 522 -7.95 -4.01 30.30
C VAL A 522 -6.82 -3.40 29.49
N GLN A 523 -5.66 -3.27 30.09
CA GLN A 523 -4.49 -2.79 29.38
C GLN A 523 -4.00 -3.86 28.42
N VAL A 524 -4.00 -3.54 27.14
CA VAL A 524 -3.41 -4.39 26.10
C VAL A 524 -1.90 -4.13 26.11
N ALA A 525 -1.21 -4.68 27.09
CA ALA A 525 0.21 -4.49 27.29
C ALA A 525 1.04 -5.15 26.19
N VAL A 526 2.09 -4.47 25.77
CA VAL A 526 3.10 -4.99 24.85
C VAL A 526 4.42 -5.16 25.59
N PRO A 527 5.03 -6.36 25.56
CA PRO A 527 6.33 -6.58 26.20
C PRO A 527 7.42 -5.69 25.60
N SER A 528 8.24 -5.09 26.46
CA SER A 528 9.41 -4.36 26.01
C SER A 528 10.47 -5.31 25.45
N LEU A 529 10.93 -5.06 24.22
CA LEU A 529 12.06 -5.77 23.63
C LEU A 529 13.37 -5.19 24.18
N ARG A 530 14.21 -6.01 24.80
CA ARG A 530 15.51 -5.60 25.34
C ARG A 530 16.56 -5.57 24.24
N GLY A 531 17.45 -4.59 24.33
CA GLY A 531 18.28 -4.14 23.24
C GLY A 531 19.45 -5.03 22.80
N ALA A 532 19.71 -5.00 21.52
CA ALA A 532 20.97 -5.31 20.86
C ALA A 532 21.99 -4.14 21.03
N PRO A 533 23.28 -4.31 20.68
CA PRO A 533 24.27 -3.25 20.77
C PRO A 533 23.82 -1.95 20.07
N PRO A 534 24.14 -0.77 20.61
CA PRO A 534 23.70 0.51 20.04
C PRO A 534 24.28 0.77 18.65
N HIS A 535 25.49 0.30 18.40
CA HIS A 535 26.17 0.45 17.12
C HIS A 535 26.74 -0.89 16.65
N GLU A 536 26.57 -1.17 15.37
CA GLU A 536 27.05 -2.39 14.74
C GLU A 536 27.35 -2.10 13.26
N ARG A 537 28.30 -2.80 12.69
CA ARG A 537 28.61 -2.69 11.27
C ARG A 537 28.47 -4.04 10.58
N ILE A 538 27.68 -4.06 9.49
CA ILE A 538 27.48 -5.26 8.69
C ILE A 538 27.83 -4.91 7.23
N GLY A 539 29.02 -5.34 6.78
CA GLY A 539 29.54 -4.96 5.47
C GLY A 539 29.72 -3.44 5.37
N SER A 540 29.07 -2.83 4.38
CA SER A 540 29.07 -1.37 4.16
C SER A 540 28.03 -0.62 4.97
N ILE A 541 27.15 -1.33 5.69
CA ILE A 541 26.03 -0.73 6.42
C ILE A 541 26.40 -0.51 7.89
N SER A 542 26.15 0.71 8.37
CA SER A 542 26.25 1.09 9.76
C SER A 542 24.88 1.03 10.43
N LEU A 543 24.71 0.17 11.45
CA LEU A 543 23.48 0.07 12.22
C LEU A 543 23.58 0.96 13.45
N HIS A 544 22.54 1.76 13.66
CA HIS A 544 22.40 2.62 14.84
C HIS A 544 21.08 2.32 15.53
N ARG A 545 21.14 1.98 16.82
CA ARG A 545 19.97 1.75 17.68
C ARG A 545 20.00 2.77 18.80
N GLU A 546 18.98 3.57 18.89
CA GLU A 546 18.93 4.66 19.85
C GLU A 546 17.54 4.78 20.48
N ARG A 547 17.52 5.09 21.77
CA ARG A 547 16.29 5.38 22.49
C ARG A 547 16.10 6.88 22.57
N LEU A 548 15.05 7.38 21.92
CA LEU A 548 14.69 8.79 21.95
C LEU A 548 13.70 9.05 23.08
N GLY A 549 14.18 9.62 24.17
CA GLY A 549 13.33 10.14 25.25
C GLY A 549 12.81 11.54 24.97
N ASP A 550 13.47 12.26 24.07
CA ASP A 550 13.11 13.60 23.63
C ASP A 550 13.44 13.79 22.15
N PHE A 551 12.92 14.86 21.55
CA PHE A 551 13.14 15.21 20.14
C PHE A 551 14.44 16.02 19.97
N ASP A 552 15.46 15.40 19.40
CA ASP A 552 16.71 16.06 19.02
C ASP A 552 16.74 16.28 17.50
N LYS A 553 16.59 17.54 17.09
CA LYS A 553 16.54 17.92 15.67
C LYS A 553 17.85 17.59 14.95
N ASP A 554 18.98 17.93 15.57
CA ASP A 554 20.29 17.84 14.90
C ASP A 554 20.73 16.37 14.78
N ALA A 555 20.50 15.58 15.82
CA ALA A 555 20.75 14.13 15.79
C ALA A 555 19.87 13.42 14.74
N LEU A 556 18.58 13.78 14.67
CA LEU A 556 17.67 13.22 13.69
C LEU A 556 18.01 13.69 12.27
N HIS A 557 18.36 14.96 12.07
CA HIS A 557 18.79 15.47 10.76
C HIS A 557 20.00 14.66 10.25
N ALA A 558 21.04 14.54 11.07
CA ALA A 558 22.23 13.74 10.73
C ALA A 558 21.88 12.27 10.44
N ALA A 559 21.01 11.68 11.26
CA ALA A 559 20.59 10.30 11.08
C ALA A 559 19.82 10.07 9.78
N LEU A 560 18.95 10.99 9.39
CA LEU A 560 18.10 10.86 8.20
C LEU A 560 18.87 11.11 6.89
N THR A 561 19.93 11.88 6.93
CA THR A 561 20.68 12.31 5.75
C THR A 561 21.94 11.48 5.49
N GLU A 562 22.49 10.80 6.50
CA GLU A 562 23.72 10.00 6.36
C GLU A 562 23.48 8.72 5.52
N PRO A 563 24.14 8.56 4.35
CA PRO A 563 23.97 7.38 3.52
C PRO A 563 24.65 6.13 4.11
N GLY A 564 24.19 4.94 3.73
CA GLY A 564 24.70 3.66 4.23
C GLY A 564 24.35 3.38 5.69
N ARG A 565 23.38 4.11 6.24
CA ARG A 565 22.97 4.02 7.63
C ARG A 565 21.57 3.38 7.76
N LEU A 566 21.48 2.39 8.64
CA LEU A 566 20.21 1.80 9.09
C LEU A 566 19.97 2.29 10.53
N ASN A 567 18.99 3.17 10.70
CA ASN A 567 18.64 3.72 12.00
C ASN A 567 17.38 3.03 12.55
N MET A 568 17.41 2.75 13.86
CA MET A 568 16.31 2.18 14.60
C MET A 568 16.12 3.02 15.88
N PHE A 569 15.17 3.92 15.83
CA PHE A 569 14.82 4.76 16.96
C PHE A 569 13.66 4.16 17.76
N ASP A 570 13.92 3.88 19.01
CA ASP A 570 12.90 3.51 20.00
C ASP A 570 12.36 4.80 20.64
N VAL A 571 11.30 5.33 20.07
CA VAL A 571 10.72 6.62 20.46
C VAL A 571 9.79 6.41 21.65
N LEU A 572 10.19 6.88 22.81
CA LEU A 572 9.42 6.76 24.06
C LEU A 572 8.29 7.78 24.10
N LEU A 573 7.05 7.29 24.12
CA LEU A 573 5.87 8.12 24.09
C LEU A 573 5.02 7.96 25.36
N ALA A 574 4.27 9.01 25.68
CA ALA A 574 3.25 8.97 26.71
C ALA A 574 2.17 7.93 26.38
N HIS A 575 1.59 7.34 27.43
CA HIS A 575 0.65 6.22 27.33
C HIS A 575 -0.58 6.54 26.47
N ASN A 576 -1.19 7.69 26.66
CA ASN A 576 -2.35 8.17 25.91
C ASN A 576 -2.07 9.56 25.36
N SER A 577 -1.57 9.64 24.13
CA SER A 577 -1.48 10.92 23.46
C SER A 577 -2.76 11.15 22.64
N GLU A 578 -3.42 12.24 22.91
CA GLU A 578 -4.54 12.72 22.12
C GLU A 578 -4.04 13.51 20.90
N GLY A 579 -4.91 13.74 19.93
CA GLY A 579 -4.66 14.69 18.83
C GLY A 579 -4.18 14.08 17.51
N ASP A 580 -4.12 12.77 17.38
CA ASP A 580 -3.77 12.07 16.13
C ASP A 580 -4.90 12.06 15.08
N GLY A 581 -5.90 12.95 15.24
CA GLY A 581 -7.07 13.02 14.38
C GLY A 581 -8.21 12.06 14.76
N LEU A 582 -8.04 11.23 15.80
CA LEU A 582 -9.11 10.33 16.27
C LEU A 582 -10.31 11.08 16.81
N SER A 583 -10.12 12.28 17.38
CA SER A 583 -11.21 13.14 17.84
C SER A 583 -12.11 13.57 16.69
N LEU A 584 -11.53 13.97 15.55
CA LEU A 584 -12.31 14.34 14.35
C LEU A 584 -13.12 13.16 13.82
N VAL A 585 -12.58 11.94 13.88
CA VAL A 585 -13.29 10.72 13.50
C VAL A 585 -14.45 10.46 14.45
N SER A 586 -14.25 10.58 15.76
CA SER A 586 -15.32 10.36 16.74
C SER A 586 -16.49 11.34 16.58
N GLU A 587 -16.20 12.59 16.24
CA GLU A 587 -17.23 13.60 15.97
C GLU A 587 -18.00 13.32 14.68
N THR A 588 -17.36 12.75 13.66
CA THR A 588 -17.96 12.56 12.33
C THR A 588 -18.64 11.20 12.15
N THR A 589 -18.14 10.13 12.79
CA THR A 589 -18.55 8.75 12.51
C THR A 589 -19.18 8.01 13.67
N TRP A 590 -18.70 8.20 14.91
CA TRP A 590 -19.01 7.30 16.02
C TRP A 590 -20.15 7.80 16.92
N ASN A 591 -20.45 9.09 16.91
CA ASN A 591 -21.45 9.69 17.82
C ASN A 591 -22.88 9.75 17.25
N ARG A 592 -23.14 9.19 16.06
CA ARG A 592 -24.47 9.26 15.43
C ARG A 592 -24.82 7.96 14.69
N GLN A 593 -24.71 6.84 15.38
CA GLN A 593 -25.44 5.60 14.98
C GLN A 593 -26.75 5.53 15.75
#